data_35f42a8fcf64f1e530414270342edb99
#
_entry.id   35f42a8fcf64f1e530414270342edb99
#
_cell.length_a   1.000
_cell.length_b   1.000
_cell.length_c   1.000
_cell.angle_alpha   90.00
_cell.angle_beta   90.00
_cell.angle_gamma   90.00
#
_symmetry.space_group_name_H-M   'P 1'
#
loop_
_entity.id
_entity.type
_entity.pdbx_description
1 polymer ?
#
loop_
_entity_poly.entity_id
_entity_poly.type
_entity_poly.pdbx_seq_one_letter_code
_entity_poly.pdbx_strand_id
1 'polypeptide(L)'
;MRSVEITYRYDGTEASQRARPNDAGEARLRLNGGNPAFAELFDRLEDGTGTVRRIVPIDPRDLGLLPHGAGSPQQRPFAAVLGCSDARVPTELIFNEGPNDLFVVRVAGN
;
A
#
# COMPACT_ATOMS: atom_id res chain seq x y z
N MET A 1 -3.39 25.89 -3.31
CA MET A 1 -3.63 24.45 -3.52
C MET A 1 -2.93 23.65 -2.44
N ARG A 2 -3.58 22.61 -1.95
CA ARG A 2 -2.97 21.65 -1.01
C ARG A 2 -2.11 20.65 -1.77
N SER A 3 -0.97 20.25 -1.22
CA SER A 3 -0.18 19.16 -1.76
C SER A 3 -0.37 17.88 -0.94
N VAL A 4 -0.18 16.72 -1.57
CA VAL A 4 -0.23 15.41 -0.92
C VAL A 4 1.09 14.71 -1.20
N GLU A 5 1.72 14.22 -0.14
CA GLU A 5 2.96 13.45 -0.24
C GLU A 5 2.73 12.05 0.32
N ILE A 6 3.02 11.05 -0.48
CA ILE A 6 2.95 9.65 -0.07
C ILE A 6 4.36 9.09 -0.17
N THR A 7 4.88 8.61 0.95
CA THR A 7 6.24 8.11 1.05
C THR A 7 6.22 6.61 1.29
N TYR A 8 6.92 5.85 0.48
CA TYR A 8 7.24 4.46 0.76
C TYR A 8 8.54 4.42 1.55
N ARG A 9 8.44 4.00 2.80
CA ARG A 9 9.61 3.92 3.70
C ARG A 9 10.06 2.48 3.83
N TYR A 10 11.25 2.20 3.32
CA TYR A 10 11.87 0.88 3.40
C TYR A 10 12.70 0.79 4.67
N ASP A 11 12.07 0.30 5.73
CA ASP A 11 12.69 0.21 7.06
C ASP A 11 12.19 -1.04 7.76
N GLY A 12 13.08 -2.01 7.98
CA GLY A 12 12.73 -3.27 8.63
C GLY A 12 12.31 -3.11 10.09
N THR A 13 12.66 -1.99 10.74
CA THR A 13 12.27 -1.75 12.12
C THR A 13 10.84 -1.26 12.27
N GLU A 14 10.36 -0.43 11.35
CA GLU A 14 8.99 0.10 11.35
C GLU A 14 8.00 -0.83 10.68
N ALA A 15 8.39 -1.43 9.56
CA ALA A 15 7.49 -2.28 8.77
C ALA A 15 6.97 -3.47 9.56
N SER A 16 7.79 -4.02 10.46
CA SER A 16 7.40 -5.14 11.32
C SER A 16 6.29 -4.79 12.31
N GLN A 17 6.04 -3.51 12.56
CA GLN A 17 4.97 -3.06 13.45
C GLN A 17 3.60 -3.05 12.76
N ARG A 18 3.58 -3.13 11.44
CA ARG A 18 2.34 -3.14 10.68
C ARG A 18 1.79 -4.57 10.62
N ALA A 19 0.83 -4.87 11.50
CA ALA A 19 0.24 -6.20 11.58
C ALA A 19 -0.45 -6.57 10.27
N ARG A 20 -0.25 -7.82 9.83
CA ARG A 20 -0.96 -8.36 8.69
C ARG A 20 -2.32 -8.92 9.11
N PRO A 21 -3.33 -8.84 8.26
CA PRO A 21 -4.61 -9.51 8.52
C PRO A 21 -4.43 -11.01 8.74
N ASN A 22 -5.14 -11.57 9.70
CA ASN A 22 -5.06 -12.99 10.05
C ASN A 22 -6.07 -13.86 9.29
N ASP A 23 -7.12 -13.24 8.76
CA ASP A 23 -8.18 -13.95 8.06
C ASP A 23 -8.82 -13.05 7.00
N ALA A 24 -9.77 -13.63 6.25
CA ALA A 24 -10.44 -12.92 5.18
C ALA A 24 -11.28 -11.72 5.68
N GLY A 25 -11.86 -11.82 6.87
CA GLY A 25 -12.62 -10.73 7.46
C GLY A 25 -11.75 -9.52 7.77
N GLU A 26 -10.60 -9.75 8.40
CA GLU A 26 -9.64 -8.68 8.69
C GLU A 26 -9.06 -8.09 7.39
N ALA A 27 -8.77 -8.92 6.39
CA ALA A 27 -8.29 -8.45 5.10
C ALA A 27 -9.30 -7.52 4.44
N ARG A 28 -10.59 -7.89 4.47
CA ARG A 28 -11.66 -7.08 3.91
C ARG A 28 -11.78 -5.73 4.64
N LEU A 29 -11.73 -5.74 5.97
CA LEU A 29 -11.78 -4.52 6.77
C LEU A 29 -10.63 -3.60 6.42
N ARG A 30 -9.44 -4.14 6.26
CA ARG A 30 -8.26 -3.35 5.91
C ARG A 30 -8.39 -2.71 4.53
N LEU A 31 -8.86 -3.44 3.53
CA LEU A 31 -9.09 -2.90 2.19
C LEU A 31 -10.22 -1.86 2.18
N ASN A 32 -11.33 -2.15 2.87
CA ASN A 32 -12.47 -1.24 2.95
C ASN A 32 -12.15 0.04 3.73
N GLY A 33 -11.19 0.01 4.63
CA GLY A 33 -10.70 1.20 5.31
C GLY A 33 -9.61 1.93 4.54
N GLY A 34 -8.80 1.19 3.81
CA GLY A 34 -7.65 1.75 3.09
C GLY A 34 -8.04 2.64 1.92
N ASN A 35 -9.04 2.24 1.15
CA ASN A 35 -9.46 3.05 0.00
C ASN A 35 -10.10 4.40 0.40
N PRO A 36 -11.06 4.46 1.35
CA PRO A 36 -11.53 5.76 1.81
C PRO A 36 -10.44 6.63 2.40
N ALA A 37 -9.50 6.05 3.15
CA ALA A 37 -8.38 6.81 3.71
C ALA A 37 -7.47 7.39 2.62
N PHE A 38 -7.26 6.65 1.53
CA PHE A 38 -6.56 7.18 0.36
C PHE A 38 -7.32 8.36 -0.25
N ALA A 39 -8.62 8.18 -0.48
CA ALA A 39 -9.45 9.24 -1.09
C ALA A 39 -9.45 10.52 -0.26
N GLU A 40 -9.51 10.39 1.07
CA GLU A 40 -9.51 11.53 1.99
C GLU A 40 -8.24 12.37 1.92
N LEU A 41 -7.11 11.78 1.50
CA LEU A 41 -5.89 12.56 1.32
C LEU A 41 -6.07 13.71 0.32
N PHE A 42 -6.97 13.52 -0.63
CA PHE A 42 -7.19 14.48 -1.72
C PHE A 42 -8.37 15.40 -1.48
N ASP A 43 -9.00 15.32 -0.30
CA ASP A 43 -10.06 16.23 0.06
C ASP A 43 -9.52 17.68 0.11
N ARG A 44 -10.27 18.60 -0.45
CA ARG A 44 -9.90 20.00 -0.51
C ARG A 44 -8.54 20.23 -1.18
N LEU A 45 -8.19 19.38 -2.15
CA LEU A 45 -6.91 19.53 -2.85
C LEU A 45 -6.79 20.89 -3.52
N GLU A 46 -7.85 21.34 -4.15
CA GLU A 46 -7.87 22.57 -4.93
C GLU A 46 -7.91 23.81 -4.05
N ASP A 47 -8.79 23.84 -3.05
CA ASP A 47 -9.03 25.02 -2.20
C ASP A 47 -8.38 24.96 -0.82
N GLY A 48 -7.75 23.86 -0.49
CA GLY A 48 -7.01 23.71 0.75
C GLY A 48 -5.60 24.27 0.67
N THR A 49 -4.92 24.32 1.83
CA THR A 49 -3.54 24.79 1.96
C THR A 49 -2.69 23.77 2.68
N GLY A 50 -1.37 23.93 2.60
CA GLY A 50 -0.42 23.08 3.30
C GLY A 50 -0.17 21.76 2.61
N THR A 51 0.44 20.82 3.35
CA THR A 51 0.82 19.50 2.85
C THR A 51 0.26 18.42 3.76
N VAL A 52 -0.44 17.47 3.16
CA VAL A 52 -0.85 16.23 3.83
C VAL A 52 0.21 15.18 3.53
N ARG A 53 0.71 14.51 4.57
CA ARG A 53 1.74 13.49 4.43
C ARG A 53 1.26 12.15 4.92
N ARG A 54 1.68 11.13 4.20
CA ARG A 54 1.39 9.76 4.57
C ARG A 54 2.60 8.87 4.29
N ILE A 55 2.85 7.95 5.21
CA ILE A 55 3.96 7.00 5.10
C ILE A 55 3.40 5.59 5.02
N VAL A 56 3.86 4.84 4.02
CA VAL A 56 3.59 3.41 3.88
C VAL A 56 4.88 2.68 4.25
N PRO A 57 4.92 1.98 5.40
CA PRO A 57 6.12 1.24 5.79
C PRO A 57 6.25 -0.05 5.00
N ILE A 58 7.46 -0.37 4.56
CA ILE A 58 7.78 -1.55 3.77
C ILE A 58 8.95 -2.27 4.41
N ASP A 59 8.83 -3.58 4.58
CA ASP A 59 9.94 -4.39 5.06
C ASP A 59 10.83 -4.79 3.88
N PRO A 60 12.05 -4.25 3.81
CA PRO A 60 12.95 -4.54 2.69
C PRO A 60 13.41 -6.01 2.66
N ARG A 61 13.31 -6.73 3.78
CA ARG A 61 13.70 -8.15 3.83
C ARG A 61 12.77 -9.01 2.96
N ASP A 62 11.48 -8.71 2.97
CA ASP A 62 10.49 -9.46 2.20
C ASP A 62 10.69 -9.29 0.69
N LEU A 63 11.34 -8.21 0.29
CA LEU A 63 11.61 -7.91 -1.12
C LEU A 63 13.02 -8.32 -1.57
N GLY A 64 13.80 -8.91 -0.68
CA GLY A 64 15.17 -9.32 -1.00
C GLY A 64 16.16 -8.16 -1.16
N LEU A 65 15.88 -7.03 -0.54
CA LEU A 65 16.70 -5.83 -0.68
C LEU A 65 17.85 -5.75 0.34
N LEU A 66 17.83 -6.60 1.36
CA LEU A 66 18.90 -6.65 2.35
C LEU A 66 19.85 -7.81 2.02
N PRO A 67 21.16 -7.55 1.92
CA PRO A 67 22.15 -8.61 1.72
C PRO A 67 22.38 -9.38 3.02
N HIS A 68 22.83 -10.63 2.90
CA HIS A 68 23.38 -11.48 3.96
C HIS A 68 22.48 -11.68 5.18
N GLY A 69 22.08 -12.91 5.44
CA GLY A 69 21.42 -13.32 6.68
C GLY A 69 19.98 -12.83 6.88
N ALA A 70 19.43 -12.08 5.94
CA ALA A 70 18.07 -11.57 6.03
C ALA A 70 17.02 -12.61 5.64
N GLY A 71 17.44 -13.83 5.28
CA GLY A 71 16.54 -14.86 4.78
C GLY A 71 16.18 -14.70 3.32
N SER A 72 15.36 -15.60 2.81
CA SER A 72 14.87 -15.54 1.44
C SER A 72 13.69 -14.59 1.33
N PRO A 73 13.59 -13.83 0.23
CA PRO A 73 12.40 -13.02 -0.05
C PRO A 73 11.15 -13.92 -0.05
N GLN A 74 10.06 -13.41 0.51
CA GLN A 74 8.82 -14.16 0.59
C GLN A 74 7.67 -13.35 0.03
N GLN A 75 6.93 -13.95 -0.90
CA GLN A 75 5.68 -13.39 -1.35
C GLN A 75 4.59 -13.71 -0.32
N ARG A 76 4.07 -12.68 0.35
CA ARG A 76 3.08 -12.85 1.43
C ARG A 76 1.93 -11.86 1.31
N PRO A 77 1.25 -11.78 0.17
CA PRO A 77 0.10 -10.91 0.03
C PRO A 77 -1.03 -11.37 0.94
N PHE A 78 -1.78 -10.43 1.51
CA PHE A 78 -2.94 -10.78 2.33
C PHE A 78 -4.25 -10.82 1.52
N ALA A 79 -4.23 -10.36 0.28
CA ALA A 79 -5.40 -10.37 -0.60
C ALA A 79 -4.96 -10.41 -2.07
N ALA A 80 -5.84 -10.91 -2.91
CA ALA A 80 -5.69 -10.86 -4.35
C ALA A 80 -6.70 -9.88 -4.94
N VAL A 81 -6.27 -9.06 -5.90
CA VAL A 81 -7.10 -8.06 -6.54
C VAL A 81 -7.04 -8.27 -8.06
N LEU A 82 -8.19 -8.35 -8.69
CA LEU A 82 -8.31 -8.29 -10.14
C LEU A 82 -8.73 -6.86 -10.50
N GLY A 83 -7.88 -6.15 -11.21
CA GLY A 83 -8.12 -4.75 -11.52
C GLY A 83 -7.87 -4.40 -12.97
N CYS A 84 -8.17 -3.15 -13.31
CA CYS A 84 -7.90 -2.61 -14.64
C CYS A 84 -6.41 -2.30 -14.81
N SER A 85 -5.90 -2.49 -16.03
CA SER A 85 -4.53 -2.11 -16.38
C SER A 85 -4.37 -0.61 -16.63
N ASP A 86 -5.41 0.19 -16.43
CA ASP A 86 -5.34 1.65 -16.54
C ASP A 86 -4.23 2.19 -15.64
N ALA A 87 -3.26 2.90 -16.21
CA ALA A 87 -2.10 3.39 -15.49
C ALA A 87 -2.44 4.42 -14.41
N ARG A 88 -3.62 5.02 -14.46
CA ARG A 88 -4.08 6.00 -13.47
C ARG A 88 -4.58 5.37 -12.18
N VAL A 89 -4.71 4.04 -12.13
CA VAL A 89 -5.26 3.31 -11.00
C VAL A 89 -4.22 2.32 -10.46
N PRO A 90 -3.20 2.80 -9.74
CA PRO A 90 -2.19 1.92 -9.11
C PRO A 90 -2.81 1.22 -7.90
N THR A 91 -3.04 -0.07 -8.00
CA THR A 91 -3.88 -0.83 -7.06
C THR A 91 -3.41 -0.77 -5.62
N GLU A 92 -2.12 -1.01 -5.36
CA GLU A 92 -1.61 -0.95 -3.99
C GLU A 92 -1.79 0.44 -3.39
N LEU A 93 -1.53 1.47 -4.16
CA LEU A 93 -1.58 2.85 -3.71
C LEU A 93 -3.00 3.25 -3.28
N ILE A 94 -4.01 2.93 -4.09
CA ILE A 94 -5.40 3.32 -3.81
C ILE A 94 -6.00 2.60 -2.60
N PHE A 95 -5.35 1.53 -2.11
CA PHE A 95 -5.75 0.82 -0.90
C PHE A 95 -4.86 1.11 0.29
N ASN A 96 -3.95 2.07 0.19
CA ASN A 96 -3.00 2.37 1.25
C ASN A 96 -2.01 1.23 1.54
N GLU A 97 -1.70 0.45 0.54
CA GLU A 97 -0.82 -0.69 0.66
C GLU A 97 0.50 -0.45 -0.07
N GLY A 98 1.48 -1.29 0.20
CA GLY A 98 2.78 -1.27 -0.43
C GLY A 98 3.09 -2.56 -1.18
N PRO A 99 4.31 -2.66 -1.72
CA PRO A 99 4.78 -3.89 -2.34
C PRO A 99 4.62 -5.08 -1.40
N ASN A 100 4.25 -6.23 -1.94
CA ASN A 100 4.07 -7.49 -1.23
C ASN A 100 2.82 -7.56 -0.32
N ASP A 101 2.01 -6.54 -0.27
CA ASP A 101 0.77 -6.57 0.50
C ASP A 101 -0.39 -7.19 -0.28
N LEU A 102 -0.44 -6.94 -1.59
CA LEU A 102 -1.49 -7.43 -2.46
C LEU A 102 -0.90 -8.25 -3.62
N PHE A 103 -1.61 -9.31 -4.00
CA PHE A 103 -1.36 -10.02 -5.25
C PHE A 103 -2.28 -9.43 -6.31
N VAL A 104 -1.72 -8.72 -7.28
CA VAL A 104 -2.51 -7.94 -8.24
C VAL A 104 -2.42 -8.55 -9.63
N VAL A 105 -3.58 -8.82 -10.21
CA VAL A 105 -3.72 -9.16 -11.63
C VAL A 105 -4.45 -8.02 -12.32
N ARG A 106 -3.88 -7.49 -13.39
CA ARG A 106 -4.46 -6.36 -14.11
C ARG A 106 -4.75 -6.75 -15.54
N VAL A 107 -5.97 -6.46 -15.98
CA VAL A 107 -6.40 -6.71 -17.35
C VAL A 107 -7.08 -5.47 -17.90
N ALA A 108 -7.03 -5.31 -19.24
CA ALA A 108 -7.66 -4.17 -19.89
C ALA A 108 -9.19 -4.27 -19.83
N GLY A 109 -9.83 -3.18 -19.45
CA GLY A 109 -11.29 -3.09 -19.46
C GLY A 109 -12.00 -3.78 -18.32
N ASN A 110 -11.26 -4.15 -17.29
CA ASN A 110 -11.89 -4.74 -16.12
C ASN A 110 -12.53 -3.67 -15.24
#